data_07acbaeefc2016ec1373ab076d794ced
#
_entry.id   07acbaeefc2016ec1373ab076d794ced
#
_cell.length_a   1.000
_cell.length_b   1.000
_cell.length_c   1.000
_cell.angle_alpha   90.00
_cell.angle_beta   90.00
_cell.angle_gamma   90.00
#
_symmetry.space_group_name_H-M   'P 1'
#
loop_
_entity.id
_entity.type
_entity.pdbx_description
1 polymer ?
#
loop_
_entity_poly.entity_id
_entity_poly.type
_entity_poly.pdbx_seq_one_letter_code
_entity_poly.pdbx_strand_id
1 'polypeptide(L)'
;MFKSFLIKYAEIGVKGKNRYLFEDALVQQIKYALRRCEGEFSIRKTKGRIYIDAETDFDYDEAIDNLKTVFGISGICPMIYVEDEGFEKLCGTIVDYMKNLYGEQNMTFKVMARRARKNYPLDTMEINRELGGVILEALPNMKVDVHNPQIELNVEIREKIYIYSETIPGPGGMPVGTGGKAMLLLSGGIDSPVAGYMISKRGVKIDAVYFHAPPYTSERAKQKVIDLARLVSRYSGPIYLHIINFTDIQLAIYEKCPHEELTIIMRRYMMKIAETIANETECLGLITGESIGQVASQTMHSLAATNEVCTLPVYRPCIGMDKQEIVKISEDINTYETSILPYEDCCTIFVAKHPVTKPNLAVIKRHEKNLEDVIDGLMETALNTKETVIVRCDETGNTTM
;
A
#
# COMPACT_ATOMS: atom_id res chain seq x y z
N MET A 1 10.76 -22.37 16.29
CA MET A 1 10.01 -21.31 15.56
C MET A 1 10.11 -20.02 16.35
N PHE A 2 10.34 -18.90 15.70
CA PHE A 2 10.43 -17.60 16.35
C PHE A 2 9.06 -17.18 16.89
N LYS A 3 9.03 -16.59 18.09
CA LYS A 3 7.83 -16.03 18.71
C LYS A 3 7.87 -14.49 18.80
N SER A 4 8.94 -13.87 18.30
CA SER A 4 9.14 -12.42 18.38
C SER A 4 9.72 -11.86 17.09
N PHE A 5 9.37 -10.62 16.78
CA PHE A 5 9.85 -9.90 15.60
C PHE A 5 10.34 -8.50 15.99
N LEU A 6 11.50 -8.10 15.46
CA LEU A 6 11.93 -6.71 15.45
C LEU A 6 11.51 -6.06 14.14
N ILE A 7 10.79 -4.96 14.22
CA ILE A 7 10.36 -4.18 13.05
C ILE A 7 11.33 -3.03 12.82
N LYS A 8 11.93 -3.01 11.62
CA LYS A 8 12.76 -1.91 11.13
C LYS A 8 11.90 -0.97 10.27
N TYR A 9 12.15 0.33 10.40
CA TYR A 9 11.55 1.35 9.54
C TYR A 9 12.63 2.34 9.08
N ALA A 10 12.49 2.91 7.89
CA ALA A 10 13.50 3.79 7.28
C ALA A 10 13.09 5.28 7.35
N GLU A 11 12.16 5.71 6.52
CA GLU A 11 11.76 7.12 6.38
C GLU A 11 11.21 7.75 7.67
N ILE A 12 10.60 6.97 8.54
CA ILE A 12 10.11 7.43 9.85
C ILE A 12 11.28 7.94 10.71
N GLY A 13 12.45 7.33 10.57
CA GLY A 13 13.64 7.70 11.35
C GLY A 13 14.09 9.16 11.21
N VAL A 14 13.82 9.80 10.06
CA VAL A 14 14.22 11.18 9.76
C VAL A 14 13.16 12.24 10.10
N LYS A 15 12.03 11.87 10.70
CA LYS A 15 10.91 12.78 11.01
C LYS A 15 11.12 13.71 12.22
N GLY A 16 12.30 13.73 12.80
CA GLY A 16 12.68 14.65 13.88
C GLY A 16 11.74 14.55 15.09
N LYS A 17 11.24 15.69 15.57
CA LYS A 17 10.37 15.78 16.74
C LYS A 17 9.00 15.13 16.56
N ASN A 18 8.51 15.01 15.33
CA ASN A 18 7.19 14.41 15.00
C ASN A 18 7.25 12.89 14.81
N ARG A 19 8.40 12.28 14.96
CA ARG A 19 8.63 10.86 14.75
C ARG A 19 7.66 9.96 15.52
N TYR A 20 7.31 10.32 16.74
CA TYR A 20 6.41 9.56 17.60
C TYR A 20 5.01 9.37 16.96
N LEU A 21 4.50 10.37 16.21
CA LEU A 21 3.20 10.28 15.51
C LEU A 21 3.23 9.18 14.43
N PHE A 22 4.32 9.09 13.69
CA PHE A 22 4.51 8.07 12.66
C PHE A 22 4.74 6.69 13.26
N GLU A 23 5.49 6.60 14.38
CA GLU A 23 5.67 5.35 15.10
C GLU A 23 4.34 4.83 15.68
N ASP A 24 3.51 5.72 16.24
CA ASP A 24 2.19 5.36 16.77
C ASP A 24 1.25 4.90 15.65
N ALA A 25 1.23 5.61 14.52
CA ALA A 25 0.49 5.19 13.33
C ALA A 25 0.96 3.81 12.83
N LEU A 26 2.27 3.57 12.78
CA LEU A 26 2.82 2.29 12.38
C LEU A 26 2.39 1.15 13.33
N VAL A 27 2.43 1.39 14.64
CA VAL A 27 1.95 0.42 15.64
C VAL A 27 0.47 0.09 15.44
N GLN A 28 -0.38 1.08 15.13
CA GLN A 28 -1.80 0.84 14.85
C GLN A 28 -1.99 0.01 13.56
N GLN A 29 -1.22 0.30 12.51
CA GLN A 29 -1.28 -0.47 11.26
C GLN A 29 -0.80 -1.92 11.46
N ILE A 30 0.25 -2.14 12.25
CA ILE A 30 0.72 -3.48 12.61
C ILE A 30 -0.38 -4.23 13.37
N LYS A 31 -1.01 -3.61 14.37
CA LYS A 31 -2.13 -4.20 15.10
C LYS A 31 -3.28 -4.59 14.18
N TYR A 32 -3.64 -3.70 13.25
CA TYR A 32 -4.69 -3.97 12.28
C TYR A 32 -4.34 -5.15 11.36
N ALA A 33 -3.09 -5.22 10.87
CA ALA A 33 -2.62 -6.30 10.02
C ALA A 33 -2.63 -7.66 10.74
N LEU A 34 -2.15 -7.70 11.98
CA LEU A 34 -2.06 -8.94 12.77
C LEU A 34 -3.42 -9.45 13.29
N ARG A 35 -4.49 -8.64 13.28
CA ARG A 35 -5.85 -9.13 13.56
C ARG A 35 -6.36 -10.18 12.55
N ARG A 36 -5.71 -10.28 11.40
CA ARG A 36 -6.03 -11.24 10.35
C ARG A 36 -5.38 -12.61 10.57
N CYS A 37 -4.44 -12.69 11.52
CA CYS A 37 -3.80 -13.95 11.91
C CYS A 37 -4.50 -14.51 13.14
N GLU A 38 -4.52 -15.84 13.23
CA GLU A 38 -4.79 -16.49 14.50
C GLU A 38 -3.68 -16.17 15.51
N GLY A 39 -4.04 -16.03 16.78
CA GLY A 39 -3.11 -15.73 17.85
C GLY A 39 -3.20 -14.31 18.38
N GLU A 40 -2.60 -14.11 19.54
CA GLU A 40 -2.52 -12.83 20.23
C GLU A 40 -1.10 -12.28 20.19
N PHE A 41 -1.00 -10.97 19.89
CA PHE A 41 0.29 -10.29 19.73
C PHE A 41 0.35 -9.05 20.61
N SER A 42 1.44 -8.93 21.37
CA SER A 42 1.78 -7.69 22.06
C SER A 42 2.80 -6.88 21.24
N ILE A 43 2.60 -5.56 21.20
CA ILE A 43 3.46 -4.67 20.42
C ILE A 43 4.04 -3.63 21.35
N ARG A 44 5.37 -3.65 21.46
CA ARG A 44 6.15 -2.73 22.31
C ARG A 44 6.93 -1.74 21.47
N LYS A 45 6.84 -0.46 21.82
CA LYS A 45 7.63 0.62 21.21
C LYS A 45 8.68 1.10 22.20
N THR A 46 9.93 1.08 21.78
CA THR A 46 11.06 1.70 22.49
C THR A 46 11.77 2.69 21.58
N LYS A 47 12.77 3.43 22.09
CA LYS A 47 13.49 4.44 21.29
C LYS A 47 14.07 3.83 19.99
N GLY A 48 13.38 4.04 18.87
CA GLY A 48 13.83 3.65 17.55
C GLY A 48 13.63 2.18 17.17
N ARG A 49 12.80 1.45 17.92
CA ARG A 49 12.50 0.03 17.71
C ARG A 49 11.04 -0.26 18.01
N ILE A 50 10.44 -1.12 17.23
CA ILE A 50 9.13 -1.73 17.49
C ILE A 50 9.36 -3.23 17.56
N TYR A 51 8.87 -3.84 18.62
CA TYR A 51 8.93 -5.27 18.87
C TYR A 51 7.53 -5.83 18.88
N ILE A 52 7.37 -7.00 18.30
CA ILE A 52 6.14 -7.80 18.30
C ILE A 52 6.45 -9.09 19.00
N ASP A 53 5.68 -9.45 20.02
CA ASP A 53 5.81 -10.71 20.75
C ASP A 53 4.47 -11.46 20.62
N ALA A 54 4.51 -12.71 20.16
CA ALA A 54 3.34 -13.58 20.14
C ALA A 54 3.11 -14.14 21.54
N GLU A 55 1.91 -13.92 22.07
CA GLU A 55 1.48 -14.38 23.40
C GLU A 55 0.89 -15.80 23.34
N THR A 56 0.37 -16.20 22.18
CA THR A 56 -0.18 -17.53 21.92
C THR A 56 0.48 -18.16 20.70
N ASP A 57 0.12 -19.39 20.37
CA ASP A 57 0.56 -20.02 19.12
C ASP A 57 -0.11 -19.31 17.94
N PHE A 58 0.60 -19.24 16.81
CA PHE A 58 0.21 -18.51 15.62
C PHE A 58 0.83 -19.14 14.36
N ASP A 59 0.27 -18.85 13.19
CA ASP A 59 0.88 -19.18 11.91
C ASP A 59 1.96 -18.15 11.56
N TYR A 60 3.22 -18.61 11.47
CA TYR A 60 4.39 -17.76 11.22
C TYR A 60 4.34 -17.13 9.82
N ASP A 61 4.00 -17.91 8.79
CA ASP A 61 4.02 -17.44 7.41
C ASP A 61 2.87 -16.45 7.19
N GLU A 62 1.69 -16.71 7.75
CA GLU A 62 0.56 -15.78 7.72
C GLU A 62 0.90 -14.45 8.42
N ALA A 63 1.57 -14.49 9.57
CA ALA A 63 2.00 -13.29 10.28
C ALA A 63 2.98 -12.45 9.44
N ILE A 64 3.98 -13.09 8.83
CA ILE A 64 4.94 -12.43 7.94
C ILE A 64 4.23 -11.81 6.73
N ASP A 65 3.32 -12.53 6.07
CA ASP A 65 2.60 -12.03 4.90
C ASP A 65 1.67 -10.87 5.24
N ASN A 66 1.06 -10.87 6.41
CA ASN A 66 0.30 -9.72 6.88
C ASN A 66 1.20 -8.52 7.22
N LEU A 67 2.35 -8.72 7.85
CA LEU A 67 3.31 -7.66 8.13
C LEU A 67 3.91 -7.05 6.85
N LYS A 68 4.09 -7.83 5.79
CA LYS A 68 4.51 -7.34 4.46
C LYS A 68 3.48 -6.42 3.79
N THR A 69 2.25 -6.34 4.29
CA THR A 69 1.25 -5.37 3.79
C THR A 69 1.30 -4.01 4.48
N VAL A 70 2.08 -3.86 5.55
CA VAL A 70 2.10 -2.66 6.39
C VAL A 70 3.11 -1.63 5.88
N PHE A 71 2.64 -0.53 5.31
CA PHE A 71 3.50 0.58 4.91
C PHE A 71 4.19 1.23 6.11
N GLY A 72 5.47 1.55 5.93
CA GLY A 72 6.36 2.03 6.98
C GLY A 72 7.34 0.98 7.46
N ILE A 73 7.04 -0.31 7.31
CA ILE A 73 7.98 -1.40 7.61
C ILE A 73 9.01 -1.51 6.48
N SER A 74 10.29 -1.33 6.81
CA SER A 74 11.40 -1.57 5.88
C SER A 74 12.01 -2.95 6.03
N GLY A 75 11.83 -3.59 7.19
CA GLY A 75 12.32 -4.94 7.45
C GLY A 75 11.65 -5.56 8.66
N ILE A 76 11.42 -6.86 8.56
CA ILE A 76 10.88 -7.72 9.61
C ILE A 76 12.00 -8.69 9.99
N CYS A 77 12.47 -8.64 11.25
CA CYS A 77 13.53 -9.51 11.72
C CYS A 77 12.95 -10.50 12.73
N PRO A 78 12.77 -11.77 12.35
CA PRO A 78 12.51 -12.82 13.32
C PRO A 78 13.63 -12.88 14.34
N MET A 79 13.30 -12.88 15.63
CA MET A 79 14.30 -12.74 16.69
C MET A 79 13.98 -13.61 17.91
N ILE A 80 15.02 -13.87 18.70
CA ILE A 80 14.89 -14.26 20.10
C ILE A 80 15.40 -13.13 20.98
N TYR A 81 14.99 -13.11 22.24
CA TYR A 81 15.60 -12.27 23.24
C TYR A 81 15.80 -13.05 24.54
N VAL A 82 16.85 -12.69 25.28
CA VAL A 82 17.21 -13.29 26.56
C VAL A 82 17.52 -12.22 27.58
N GLU A 83 17.36 -12.55 28.86
CA GLU A 83 17.87 -11.72 29.95
C GLU A 83 19.39 -11.75 29.96
N ASP A 84 20.00 -10.69 30.49
CA ASP A 84 21.45 -10.63 30.62
C ASP A 84 21.91 -11.37 31.90
N GLU A 85 22.27 -12.61 31.70
CA GLU A 85 22.83 -13.51 32.77
C GLU A 85 24.35 -13.60 32.68
N GLY A 86 25.00 -12.65 31.99
CA GLY A 86 26.43 -12.61 31.77
C GLY A 86 26.87 -13.12 30.40
N PHE A 87 28.12 -12.78 30.05
CA PHE A 87 28.63 -13.00 28.68
C PHE A 87 28.80 -14.48 28.33
N GLU A 88 29.20 -15.31 29.30
CA GLU A 88 29.35 -16.76 29.11
C GLU A 88 28.02 -17.42 28.72
N LYS A 89 26.92 -17.03 29.39
CA LYS A 89 25.58 -17.51 29.08
C LYS A 89 25.15 -17.05 27.68
N LEU A 90 25.49 -15.80 27.33
CA LEU A 90 25.24 -15.29 25.97
C LEU A 90 25.96 -16.09 24.90
N CYS A 91 27.23 -16.47 25.14
CA CYS A 91 28.00 -17.32 24.21
C CYS A 91 27.29 -18.65 23.97
N GLY A 92 26.81 -19.34 25.00
CA GLY A 92 26.04 -20.56 24.86
C GLY A 92 24.78 -20.36 24.04
N THR A 93 23.99 -19.28 24.35
CA THR A 93 22.77 -18.96 23.60
C THR A 93 23.04 -18.69 22.12
N ILE A 94 24.12 -17.99 21.81
CA ILE A 94 24.51 -17.68 20.41
C ILE A 94 24.91 -18.95 19.66
N VAL A 95 25.65 -19.84 20.27
CA VAL A 95 26.01 -21.14 19.67
C VAL A 95 24.76 -21.97 19.40
N ASP A 96 23.84 -22.07 20.36
CA ASP A 96 22.58 -22.79 20.18
C ASP A 96 21.72 -22.17 19.08
N TYR A 97 21.61 -20.83 19.03
CA TYR A 97 20.90 -20.12 17.97
C TYR A 97 21.47 -20.44 16.59
N MET A 98 22.77 -20.31 16.41
CA MET A 98 23.44 -20.57 15.14
C MET A 98 23.35 -22.04 14.74
N LYS A 99 23.52 -22.96 15.70
CA LYS A 99 23.41 -24.40 15.47
C LYS A 99 21.99 -24.80 15.02
N ASN A 100 20.97 -24.28 15.69
CA ASN A 100 19.58 -24.61 15.37
C ASN A 100 19.14 -24.13 13.98
N LEU A 101 19.67 -22.99 13.51
CA LEU A 101 19.29 -22.43 12.22
C LEU A 101 20.19 -22.86 11.07
N TYR A 102 21.49 -23.04 11.32
CA TYR A 102 22.50 -23.17 10.27
C TYR A 102 23.49 -24.32 10.48
N GLY A 103 23.33 -25.11 11.53
CA GLY A 103 24.38 -26.03 12.02
C GLY A 103 24.92 -27.06 11.03
N GLU A 104 24.14 -27.43 10.02
CA GLU A 104 24.54 -28.40 8.98
C GLU A 104 25.06 -27.75 7.69
N GLN A 105 25.06 -26.42 7.62
CA GLN A 105 25.37 -25.68 6.40
C GLN A 105 26.79 -25.12 6.39
N ASN A 106 27.43 -25.15 5.23
CA ASN A 106 28.72 -24.48 5.00
C ASN A 106 28.46 -23.03 4.62
N MET A 107 28.51 -22.11 5.58
CA MET A 107 28.17 -20.70 5.37
C MET A 107 29.23 -19.76 5.93
N THR A 108 29.22 -18.53 5.39
CA THR A 108 30.01 -17.43 5.95
C THR A 108 29.13 -16.54 6.83
N PHE A 109 29.71 -16.03 7.91
CA PHE A 109 28.98 -15.17 8.84
C PHE A 109 29.82 -14.00 9.33
N LYS A 110 29.12 -13.00 9.87
CA LYS A 110 29.68 -11.86 10.58
C LYS A 110 28.83 -11.55 11.81
N VAL A 111 29.48 -11.33 12.95
CA VAL A 111 28.78 -10.82 14.14
C VAL A 111 28.71 -9.30 14.09
N MET A 112 27.53 -8.76 14.34
CA MET A 112 27.18 -7.35 14.33
C MET A 112 26.61 -6.93 15.70
N ALA A 113 27.46 -6.84 16.72
CA ALA A 113 27.03 -6.41 18.04
C ALA A 113 26.72 -4.91 18.08
N ARG A 114 25.71 -4.52 18.84
CA ARG A 114 25.36 -3.13 19.16
C ARG A 114 25.10 -2.99 20.65
N ARG A 115 25.76 -2.06 21.30
CA ARG A 115 25.69 -1.84 22.72
C ARG A 115 24.98 -0.52 23.03
N ALA A 116 23.73 -0.60 23.47
CA ALA A 116 22.98 0.56 23.96
C ALA A 116 23.30 0.86 25.44
N ARG A 117 23.63 -0.17 26.24
CA ARG A 117 24.10 -0.02 27.63
C ARG A 117 25.59 0.25 27.65
N LYS A 118 26.00 1.49 27.98
CA LYS A 118 27.40 1.90 28.04
C LYS A 118 28.21 1.22 29.15
N ASN A 119 27.55 0.74 30.19
CA ASN A 119 28.14 0.03 31.33
C ASN A 119 28.30 -1.47 31.14
N TYR A 120 28.06 -2.02 29.94
CA TYR A 120 28.34 -3.41 29.64
C TYR A 120 29.84 -3.67 29.65
N PRO A 121 30.34 -4.80 30.26
CA PRO A 121 31.76 -5.00 30.50
C PRO A 121 32.67 -5.00 29.27
N LEU A 122 32.15 -5.54 28.13
CA LEU A 122 32.88 -5.62 26.88
C LEU A 122 32.48 -4.51 25.91
N ASP A 123 33.40 -4.07 25.08
CA ASP A 123 33.08 -3.18 23.98
C ASP A 123 32.53 -3.95 22.76
N THR A 124 32.04 -3.22 21.76
CA THR A 124 31.41 -3.81 20.57
C THR A 124 32.39 -4.69 19.78
N MET A 125 33.65 -4.31 19.70
CA MET A 125 34.65 -5.08 18.93
C MET A 125 35.03 -6.36 19.67
N GLU A 126 35.18 -6.27 20.99
CA GLU A 126 35.40 -7.44 21.85
C GLU A 126 34.26 -8.43 21.75
N ILE A 127 33.01 -7.97 21.86
CA ILE A 127 31.82 -8.82 21.70
C ILE A 127 31.83 -9.52 20.34
N ASN A 128 32.07 -8.78 19.23
CA ASN A 128 32.11 -9.37 17.89
C ASN A 128 33.19 -10.47 17.78
N ARG A 129 34.35 -10.20 18.32
CA ARG A 129 35.49 -11.13 18.28
C ARG A 129 35.22 -12.39 19.09
N GLU A 130 34.80 -12.24 20.34
CA GLU A 130 34.55 -13.36 21.25
C GLU A 130 33.39 -14.24 20.76
N LEU A 131 32.25 -13.64 20.37
CA LEU A 131 31.14 -14.40 19.81
C LEU A 131 31.51 -15.08 18.49
N GLY A 132 32.29 -14.41 17.63
CA GLY A 132 32.82 -15.01 16.41
C GLY A 132 33.70 -16.24 16.71
N GLY A 133 34.54 -16.14 17.72
CA GLY A 133 35.43 -17.25 18.17
C GLY A 133 34.65 -18.46 18.64
N VAL A 134 33.67 -18.28 19.55
CA VAL A 134 32.86 -19.38 20.07
C VAL A 134 32.01 -20.06 19.01
N ILE A 135 31.53 -19.30 18.01
CA ILE A 135 30.79 -19.87 16.87
C ILE A 135 31.73 -20.75 16.02
N LEU A 136 32.93 -20.28 15.69
CA LEU A 136 33.90 -21.05 14.90
C LEU A 136 34.35 -22.33 15.61
N GLU A 137 34.53 -22.27 16.92
CA GLU A 137 34.89 -23.43 17.73
C GLU A 137 33.78 -24.48 17.78
N ALA A 138 32.52 -24.04 17.93
CA ALA A 138 31.37 -24.93 18.05
C ALA A 138 30.84 -25.43 16.69
N LEU A 139 31.03 -24.67 15.59
CA LEU A 139 30.51 -24.96 14.25
C LEU A 139 31.64 -24.95 13.21
N PRO A 140 32.37 -26.04 13.02
CA PRO A 140 33.54 -26.10 12.11
C PRO A 140 33.19 -25.81 10.62
N ASN A 141 31.93 -25.92 10.23
CA ASN A 141 31.46 -25.67 8.89
C ASN A 141 31.29 -24.16 8.59
N MET A 142 31.32 -23.32 9.62
CA MET A 142 31.18 -21.88 9.50
C MET A 142 32.53 -21.21 9.24
N LYS A 143 32.51 -20.11 8.49
CA LYS A 143 33.68 -19.25 8.26
C LYS A 143 33.31 -17.79 8.47
N VAL A 144 34.24 -17.00 8.98
CA VAL A 144 34.04 -15.55 9.11
C VAL A 144 34.32 -14.88 7.77
N ASP A 145 33.38 -14.05 7.30
CA ASP A 145 33.56 -13.11 6.20
C ASP A 145 33.03 -11.74 6.65
N VAL A 146 33.93 -10.78 6.83
CA VAL A 146 33.58 -9.44 7.30
C VAL A 146 33.10 -8.51 6.20
N HIS A 147 33.29 -8.89 4.92
CA HIS A 147 32.95 -8.06 3.76
C HIS A 147 31.64 -8.50 3.10
N ASN A 148 31.49 -9.80 2.82
CA ASN A 148 30.33 -10.35 2.13
C ASN A 148 29.77 -11.56 2.86
N PRO A 149 29.34 -11.46 4.13
CA PRO A 149 28.80 -12.57 4.88
C PRO A 149 27.44 -13.01 4.32
N GLN A 150 27.22 -14.33 4.31
CA GLN A 150 25.89 -14.88 4.00
C GLN A 150 24.93 -14.71 5.20
N ILE A 151 25.48 -14.69 6.43
CA ILE A 151 24.72 -14.50 7.67
C ILE A 151 25.26 -13.27 8.41
N GLU A 152 24.41 -12.27 8.64
CA GLU A 152 24.70 -11.16 9.54
C GLU A 152 24.04 -11.42 10.91
N LEU A 153 24.78 -11.99 11.83
CA LEU A 153 24.30 -12.22 13.19
C LEU A 153 24.29 -10.93 13.99
N ASN A 154 23.12 -10.37 14.19
CA ASN A 154 22.92 -9.15 14.96
C ASN A 154 22.67 -9.48 16.44
N VAL A 155 23.43 -8.81 17.34
CA VAL A 155 23.30 -8.95 18.80
C VAL A 155 23.15 -7.56 19.40
N GLU A 156 21.93 -7.16 19.79
CA GLU A 156 21.67 -5.85 20.40
C GLU A 156 21.57 -5.95 21.92
N ILE A 157 22.56 -5.42 22.65
CA ILE A 157 22.59 -5.38 24.12
C ILE A 157 21.89 -4.10 24.59
N ARG A 158 20.66 -4.27 25.07
CA ARG A 158 19.79 -3.23 25.59
C ARG A 158 19.31 -3.57 27.01
N GLU A 159 18.01 -3.32 27.33
CA GLU A 159 17.36 -3.84 28.54
C GLU A 159 17.41 -5.37 28.60
N LYS A 160 17.21 -6.02 27.46
CA LYS A 160 17.46 -7.44 27.20
C LYS A 160 18.50 -7.58 26.10
N ILE A 161 18.90 -8.79 25.79
CA ILE A 161 19.77 -9.08 24.65
C ILE A 161 18.93 -9.65 23.52
N TYR A 162 18.90 -8.96 22.38
CA TYR A 162 18.11 -9.31 21.20
C TYR A 162 19.04 -9.91 20.13
N ILE A 163 18.64 -11.06 19.58
CA ILE A 163 19.44 -11.84 18.64
C ILE A 163 18.62 -12.15 17.41
N TYR A 164 19.13 -11.77 16.24
CA TYR A 164 18.52 -12.05 14.94
C TYR A 164 19.56 -12.09 13.84
N SER A 165 19.32 -12.90 12.80
CA SER A 165 20.23 -13.06 11.66
C SER A 165 19.57 -12.86 10.32
N GLU A 166 18.24 -12.73 10.29
CA GLU A 166 17.45 -12.54 9.08
C GLU A 166 16.78 -11.18 9.08
N THR A 167 16.61 -10.61 7.90
CA THR A 167 15.79 -9.42 7.68
C THR A 167 14.94 -9.64 6.44
N ILE A 168 13.67 -9.92 6.63
CA ILE A 168 12.68 -10.06 5.56
C ILE A 168 12.28 -8.66 5.11
N PRO A 169 12.38 -8.32 3.82
CA PRO A 169 12.01 -7.00 3.32
C PRO A 169 10.52 -6.69 3.55
N GLY A 170 10.23 -5.48 4.05
CA GLY A 170 8.89 -4.93 4.12
C GLY A 170 8.60 -3.98 2.93
N PRO A 171 7.36 -3.48 2.78
CA PRO A 171 6.96 -2.64 1.64
C PRO A 171 7.58 -1.23 1.66
N GLY A 172 8.16 -0.81 2.79
CA GLY A 172 8.68 0.54 2.96
C GLY A 172 7.57 1.60 3.00
N GLY A 173 7.92 2.84 2.63
CA GLY A 173 6.97 3.94 2.60
C GLY A 173 6.65 4.54 3.97
N MET A 174 5.43 5.05 4.13
CA MET A 174 4.94 5.76 5.31
C MET A 174 3.64 5.13 5.83
N PRO A 175 3.40 5.11 7.14
CA PRO A 175 2.15 4.59 7.71
C PRO A 175 0.93 5.34 7.17
N VAL A 176 -0.09 4.60 6.75
CA VAL A 176 -1.34 5.17 6.20
C VAL A 176 -2.01 6.10 7.20
N GLY A 177 -2.55 7.21 6.71
CA GLY A 177 -3.18 8.26 7.52
C GLY A 177 -2.23 9.39 7.95
N THR A 178 -0.90 9.23 7.76
CA THR A 178 0.08 10.27 8.10
C THR A 178 0.26 11.33 7.00
N GLY A 179 -0.24 11.06 5.78
CA GLY A 179 -0.12 11.93 4.60
C GLY A 179 -1.44 12.60 4.18
N GLY A 180 -2.47 12.59 5.04
CA GLY A 180 -3.79 13.10 4.70
C GLY A 180 -4.67 12.04 4.02
N LYS A 181 -5.72 12.49 3.29
CA LYS A 181 -6.72 11.66 2.63
C LYS A 181 -6.94 12.13 1.19
N ALA A 182 -7.19 11.20 0.27
CA ALA A 182 -7.47 11.50 -1.13
C ALA A 182 -8.55 10.58 -1.72
N MET A 183 -9.22 11.03 -2.78
CA MET A 183 -10.28 10.31 -3.48
C MET A 183 -9.70 9.59 -4.71
N LEU A 184 -9.76 8.27 -4.73
CA LEU A 184 -9.35 7.45 -5.86
C LEU A 184 -10.50 7.25 -6.83
N LEU A 185 -10.32 7.64 -8.10
CA LEU A 185 -11.21 7.21 -9.17
C LEU A 185 -10.88 5.75 -9.52
N LEU A 186 -11.62 4.84 -8.90
CA LEU A 186 -11.40 3.39 -9.04
C LEU A 186 -12.23 2.84 -10.18
N SER A 187 -11.62 2.04 -11.04
CA SER A 187 -12.24 1.33 -12.15
C SER A 187 -11.95 -0.15 -12.09
N GLY A 188 -12.57 -0.95 -12.95
CA GLY A 188 -12.27 -2.38 -13.10
C GLY A 188 -10.96 -2.69 -13.82
N GLY A 189 -10.20 -1.68 -14.26
CA GLY A 189 -8.92 -1.83 -14.95
C GLY A 189 -7.74 -2.05 -14.01
N ILE A 190 -6.56 -2.32 -14.61
CA ILE A 190 -5.31 -2.63 -13.90
C ILE A 190 -4.73 -1.39 -13.19
N ASP A 191 -4.86 -0.20 -13.81
CA ASP A 191 -4.07 0.97 -13.46
C ASP A 191 -4.56 1.69 -12.19
N SER A 192 -5.87 1.76 -11.97
CA SER A 192 -6.43 2.50 -10.83
C SER A 192 -6.17 1.84 -9.46
N PRO A 193 -6.24 0.49 -9.30
CA PRO A 193 -5.81 -0.17 -8.05
C PRO A 193 -4.34 0.08 -7.74
N VAL A 194 -3.46 0.02 -8.76
CA VAL A 194 -2.02 0.31 -8.64
C VAL A 194 -1.80 1.74 -8.18
N ALA A 195 -2.53 2.71 -8.77
CA ALA A 195 -2.45 4.11 -8.35
C ALA A 195 -2.86 4.31 -6.88
N GLY A 196 -3.92 3.66 -6.44
CA GLY A 196 -4.36 3.66 -5.04
C GLY A 196 -3.29 3.10 -4.09
N TYR A 197 -2.71 1.95 -4.44
CA TYR A 197 -1.60 1.36 -3.69
C TYR A 197 -0.39 2.30 -3.59
N MET A 198 0.06 2.87 -4.71
CA MET A 198 1.24 3.73 -4.75
C MET A 198 1.08 5.00 -3.89
N ILE A 199 -0.09 5.62 -3.90
CA ILE A 199 -0.36 6.81 -3.09
C ILE A 199 -0.51 6.42 -1.60
N SER A 200 -1.18 5.28 -1.30
CA SER A 200 -1.28 4.79 0.08
C SER A 200 0.09 4.49 0.69
N LYS A 201 1.04 4.00 -0.12
CA LYS A 201 2.44 3.79 0.30
C LYS A 201 3.13 5.08 0.76
N ARG A 202 2.63 6.26 0.37
CA ARG A 202 3.10 7.58 0.84
C ARG A 202 2.38 8.08 2.10
N GLY A 203 1.63 7.19 2.76
CA GLY A 203 0.91 7.49 4.00
C GLY A 203 -0.46 8.12 3.80
N VAL A 204 -0.96 8.21 2.58
CA VAL A 204 -2.28 8.79 2.28
C VAL A 204 -3.37 7.75 2.51
N LYS A 205 -4.38 8.10 3.30
CA LYS A 205 -5.63 7.33 3.39
C LYS A 205 -6.44 7.56 2.12
N ILE A 206 -7.07 6.53 1.58
CA ILE A 206 -7.89 6.64 0.37
C ILE A 206 -9.36 6.33 0.66
N ASP A 207 -10.25 7.14 0.09
CA ASP A 207 -11.60 6.76 -0.26
C ASP A 207 -11.64 6.56 -1.77
N ALA A 208 -12.69 5.94 -2.30
CA ALA A 208 -12.79 5.67 -3.73
C ALA A 208 -14.17 6.05 -4.29
N VAL A 209 -14.19 6.45 -5.55
CA VAL A 209 -15.41 6.64 -6.33
C VAL A 209 -15.38 5.74 -7.56
N TYR A 210 -16.50 5.05 -7.81
CA TYR A 210 -16.73 4.22 -8.98
C TYR A 210 -17.96 4.69 -9.73
N PHE A 211 -17.85 4.80 -11.05
CA PHE A 211 -18.95 5.20 -11.94
C PHE A 211 -19.56 3.95 -12.57
N HIS A 212 -20.78 3.64 -12.17
CA HIS A 212 -21.58 2.53 -12.67
C HIS A 212 -22.64 3.03 -13.63
N ALA A 213 -22.90 2.32 -14.72
CA ALA A 213 -23.87 2.74 -15.73
C ALA A 213 -24.86 1.61 -16.10
N PRO A 214 -25.76 1.18 -15.18
CA PRO A 214 -26.76 0.18 -15.48
C PRO A 214 -27.78 0.70 -16.50
N PRO A 215 -28.32 -0.12 -17.44
CA PRO A 215 -28.05 -1.55 -17.61
C PRO A 215 -26.81 -1.85 -18.48
N TYR A 216 -26.08 -0.83 -18.93
CA TYR A 216 -24.95 -0.99 -19.85
C TYR A 216 -23.72 -1.62 -19.17
N THR A 217 -23.50 -1.38 -17.89
CA THR A 217 -22.53 -2.11 -17.07
C THR A 217 -23.26 -3.13 -16.17
N SER A 218 -22.72 -4.33 -16.05
CA SER A 218 -23.33 -5.40 -15.28
C SER A 218 -23.06 -5.28 -13.77
N GLU A 219 -23.89 -5.92 -12.95
CA GLU A 219 -23.59 -6.07 -11.50
C GLU A 219 -22.27 -6.83 -11.26
N ARG A 220 -21.83 -7.68 -12.19
CA ARG A 220 -20.51 -8.34 -12.12
C ARG A 220 -19.37 -7.33 -12.30
N ALA A 221 -19.54 -6.29 -13.12
CA ALA A 221 -18.56 -5.20 -13.23
C ALA A 221 -18.47 -4.41 -11.92
N LYS A 222 -19.59 -4.11 -11.27
CA LYS A 222 -19.64 -3.49 -9.94
C LYS A 222 -18.95 -4.36 -8.90
N GLN A 223 -19.25 -5.66 -8.87
CA GLN A 223 -18.62 -6.60 -7.92
C GLN A 223 -17.11 -6.68 -8.14
N LYS A 224 -16.64 -6.71 -9.39
CA LYS A 224 -15.22 -6.68 -9.74
C LYS A 224 -14.50 -5.47 -9.10
N VAL A 225 -15.09 -4.29 -9.15
CA VAL A 225 -14.52 -3.07 -8.55
C VAL A 225 -14.50 -3.14 -7.03
N ILE A 226 -15.54 -3.71 -6.40
CA ILE A 226 -15.57 -3.97 -4.96
C ILE A 226 -14.46 -4.95 -4.56
N ASP A 227 -14.23 -6.00 -5.35
CA ASP A 227 -13.18 -6.97 -5.09
C ASP A 227 -11.77 -6.35 -5.24
N LEU A 228 -11.57 -5.48 -6.23
CA LEU A 228 -10.34 -4.71 -6.37
C LEU A 228 -10.12 -3.75 -5.19
N ALA A 229 -11.17 -3.06 -4.74
CA ALA A 229 -11.10 -2.23 -3.53
C ALA A 229 -10.72 -3.07 -2.30
N ARG A 230 -11.25 -4.30 -2.18
CA ARG A 230 -10.93 -5.23 -1.09
C ARG A 230 -9.45 -5.62 -1.12
N LEU A 231 -8.89 -5.93 -2.27
CA LEU A 231 -7.46 -6.27 -2.43
C LEU A 231 -6.57 -5.08 -2.05
N VAL A 232 -6.90 -3.87 -2.50
CA VAL A 232 -6.15 -2.65 -2.15
C VAL A 232 -6.27 -2.34 -0.66
N SER A 233 -7.42 -2.64 -0.03
CA SER A 233 -7.66 -2.36 1.40
C SER A 233 -6.75 -3.18 2.34
N ARG A 234 -6.12 -4.24 1.87
CA ARG A 234 -5.06 -4.95 2.62
C ARG A 234 -3.91 -4.05 3.00
N TYR A 235 -3.61 -3.07 2.15
CA TYR A 235 -2.50 -2.12 2.30
C TYR A 235 -2.95 -0.76 2.84
N SER A 236 -4.07 -0.23 2.33
CA SER A 236 -4.57 1.11 2.67
C SER A 236 -5.42 1.17 3.94
N GLY A 237 -5.84 0.01 4.46
CA GLY A 237 -6.93 -0.08 5.43
C GLY A 237 -8.30 0.08 4.77
N PRO A 238 -9.39 0.21 5.55
CA PRO A 238 -10.76 0.32 5.03
C PRO A 238 -10.93 1.44 4.01
N ILE A 239 -11.63 1.14 2.91
CA ILE A 239 -11.94 2.08 1.82
C ILE A 239 -13.44 2.36 1.82
N TYR A 240 -13.84 3.64 1.88
CA TYR A 240 -15.20 4.06 1.60
C TYR A 240 -15.36 4.20 0.09
N LEU A 241 -16.07 3.23 -0.52
CA LEU A 241 -16.31 3.19 -1.96
C LEU A 241 -17.67 3.83 -2.28
N HIS A 242 -17.66 4.97 -2.94
CA HIS A 242 -18.85 5.69 -3.41
C HIS A 242 -19.17 5.23 -4.82
N ILE A 243 -20.33 4.61 -5.00
CA ILE A 243 -20.81 4.11 -6.29
C ILE A 243 -21.83 5.09 -6.83
N ILE A 244 -21.54 5.65 -8.00
CA ILE A 244 -22.33 6.67 -8.66
C ILE A 244 -23.02 6.07 -9.87
N ASN A 245 -24.35 6.19 -9.95
CA ASN A 245 -25.07 5.90 -11.18
C ASN A 245 -24.80 7.03 -12.19
N PHE A 246 -24.07 6.71 -13.24
CA PHE A 246 -23.63 7.66 -14.26
C PHE A 246 -24.43 7.57 -15.56
N THR A 247 -25.44 6.69 -15.63
CA THR A 247 -26.19 6.35 -16.85
C THR A 247 -26.80 7.57 -17.51
N ASP A 248 -27.60 8.35 -16.78
CA ASP A 248 -28.35 9.46 -17.36
C ASP A 248 -27.42 10.58 -17.85
N ILE A 249 -26.33 10.84 -17.12
CA ILE A 249 -25.28 11.78 -17.53
C ILE A 249 -24.62 11.31 -18.82
N GLN A 250 -24.30 10.01 -18.90
CA GLN A 250 -23.65 9.41 -20.06
C GLN A 250 -24.54 9.45 -21.31
N LEU A 251 -25.83 9.18 -21.15
CA LEU A 251 -26.83 9.28 -22.23
C LEU A 251 -27.00 10.71 -22.70
N ALA A 252 -27.11 11.67 -21.80
CA ALA A 252 -27.23 13.09 -22.16
C ALA A 252 -25.99 13.58 -22.94
N ILE A 253 -24.78 13.15 -22.54
CA ILE A 253 -23.56 13.47 -23.28
C ILE A 253 -23.58 12.83 -24.67
N TYR A 254 -24.00 11.55 -24.77
CA TYR A 254 -24.08 10.83 -26.03
C TYR A 254 -25.06 11.49 -27.03
N GLU A 255 -26.22 11.97 -26.54
CA GLU A 255 -27.25 12.57 -27.37
C GLU A 255 -26.93 14.00 -27.79
N LYS A 256 -26.27 14.80 -26.92
CA LYS A 256 -26.12 16.24 -27.12
C LYS A 256 -24.72 16.71 -27.53
N CYS A 257 -23.68 15.82 -27.41
CA CYS A 257 -22.31 16.20 -27.69
C CYS A 257 -21.72 15.43 -28.89
N PRO A 258 -20.66 15.95 -29.56
CA PRO A 258 -19.98 15.26 -30.64
C PRO A 258 -19.37 13.93 -30.15
N HIS A 259 -19.60 12.87 -30.89
CA HIS A 259 -19.20 11.50 -30.46
C HIS A 259 -17.67 11.33 -30.30
N GLU A 260 -16.86 12.01 -31.12
CA GLU A 260 -15.41 12.00 -30.99
C GLU A 260 -14.88 12.59 -29.66
N GLU A 261 -15.68 13.44 -28.98
CA GLU A 261 -15.34 14.11 -27.73
C GLU A 261 -15.95 13.44 -26.49
N LEU A 262 -16.82 12.44 -26.66
CA LEU A 262 -17.57 11.79 -25.56
C LEU A 262 -16.70 11.42 -24.38
N THR A 263 -15.60 10.71 -24.63
CA THR A 263 -14.71 10.24 -23.54
C THR A 263 -14.12 11.41 -22.74
N ILE A 264 -13.75 12.51 -23.40
CA ILE A 264 -13.18 13.68 -22.73
C ILE A 264 -14.26 14.38 -21.90
N ILE A 265 -15.46 14.60 -22.46
CA ILE A 265 -16.57 15.27 -21.76
C ILE A 265 -17.04 14.40 -20.57
N MET A 266 -17.23 13.09 -20.76
CA MET A 266 -17.56 12.17 -19.66
C MET A 266 -16.55 12.26 -18.52
N ARG A 267 -15.24 12.19 -18.83
CA ARG A 267 -14.19 12.26 -17.81
C ARG A 267 -14.19 13.59 -17.08
N ARG A 268 -14.50 14.70 -17.74
CA ARG A 268 -14.64 16.00 -17.09
C ARG A 268 -15.76 15.99 -16.04
N TYR A 269 -16.93 15.41 -16.36
CA TYR A 269 -18.01 15.27 -15.38
C TYR A 269 -17.71 14.26 -14.27
N MET A 270 -17.02 13.15 -14.57
CA MET A 270 -16.52 12.22 -13.56
C MET A 270 -15.57 12.93 -12.57
N MET A 271 -14.67 13.76 -13.07
CA MET A 271 -13.74 14.53 -12.22
C MET A 271 -14.49 15.54 -11.34
N LYS A 272 -15.50 16.28 -11.89
CA LYS A 272 -16.34 17.20 -11.12
C LYS A 272 -17.09 16.48 -9.98
N ILE A 273 -17.72 15.35 -10.27
CA ILE A 273 -18.44 14.54 -9.27
C ILE A 273 -17.46 14.00 -8.22
N ALA A 274 -16.31 13.46 -8.64
CA ALA A 274 -15.28 12.97 -7.73
C ALA A 274 -14.77 14.07 -6.79
N GLU A 275 -14.56 15.29 -7.30
CA GLU A 275 -14.13 16.43 -6.48
C GLU A 275 -15.22 16.90 -5.50
N THR A 276 -16.50 16.86 -5.91
CA THR A 276 -17.61 17.16 -5.00
C THR A 276 -17.63 16.19 -3.82
N ILE A 277 -17.53 14.88 -4.08
CA ILE A 277 -17.49 13.86 -3.02
C ILE A 277 -16.20 14.00 -2.20
N ALA A 278 -15.08 14.30 -2.83
CA ALA A 278 -13.81 14.54 -2.15
C ALA A 278 -13.90 15.66 -1.13
N ASN A 279 -14.55 16.77 -1.50
CA ASN A 279 -14.78 17.90 -0.60
C ASN A 279 -15.74 17.53 0.56
N GLU A 280 -16.82 16.78 0.28
CA GLU A 280 -17.76 16.29 1.30
C GLU A 280 -17.06 15.37 2.32
N THR A 281 -16.07 14.60 1.88
CA THR A 281 -15.35 13.61 2.70
C THR A 281 -13.99 14.07 3.17
N GLU A 282 -13.68 15.36 3.06
CA GLU A 282 -12.41 15.97 3.50
C GLU A 282 -11.15 15.38 2.83
N CYS A 283 -11.29 14.94 1.58
CA CYS A 283 -10.14 14.55 0.78
C CYS A 283 -9.40 15.77 0.24
N LEU A 284 -8.07 15.73 0.24
CA LEU A 284 -7.20 16.85 -0.15
C LEU A 284 -6.71 16.74 -1.61
N GLY A 285 -7.25 15.82 -2.39
CA GLY A 285 -6.88 15.61 -3.79
C GLY A 285 -7.57 14.41 -4.39
N LEU A 286 -7.46 14.29 -5.71
CA LEU A 286 -7.96 13.18 -6.49
C LEU A 286 -6.78 12.28 -6.91
N ILE A 287 -7.05 10.99 -7.12
CA ILE A 287 -6.05 10.02 -7.61
C ILE A 287 -6.62 9.34 -8.84
N THR A 288 -5.84 9.29 -9.92
CA THR A 288 -6.20 8.56 -11.14
C THR A 288 -5.08 7.63 -11.58
N GLY A 289 -5.42 6.53 -12.26
CA GLY A 289 -4.47 5.54 -12.80
C GLY A 289 -3.96 5.87 -14.20
N GLU A 290 -4.01 7.13 -14.62
CA GLU A 290 -3.64 7.54 -15.97
C GLU A 290 -2.12 7.40 -16.23
N SER A 291 -1.79 6.91 -17.46
CA SER A 291 -0.43 6.89 -18.00
C SER A 291 -0.41 7.58 -19.37
N ILE A 292 0.58 8.46 -19.63
CA ILE A 292 0.66 9.23 -20.86
C ILE A 292 0.79 8.31 -22.08
N GLY A 293 -0.10 8.50 -23.07
CA GLY A 293 -0.05 7.81 -24.35
C GLY A 293 -0.59 6.38 -24.35
N GLN A 294 -1.08 5.86 -23.23
CA GLN A 294 -1.60 4.49 -23.15
C GLN A 294 -2.90 4.33 -23.97
N VAL A 295 -3.80 5.31 -23.93
CA VAL A 295 -5.02 5.35 -24.73
C VAL A 295 -5.30 6.78 -25.22
N ALA A 296 -6.23 6.94 -26.19
CA ALA A 296 -6.55 8.21 -26.82
C ALA A 296 -6.95 9.33 -25.82
N SER A 297 -7.61 8.99 -24.72
CA SER A 297 -8.00 9.92 -23.65
C SER A 297 -6.88 10.28 -22.69
N GLN A 298 -5.70 9.69 -22.84
CA GLN A 298 -4.55 9.91 -21.95
C GLN A 298 -3.36 10.60 -22.66
N THR A 299 -3.63 11.35 -23.71
CA THR A 299 -2.64 12.27 -24.29
C THR A 299 -2.46 13.50 -23.38
N MET A 300 -1.35 14.21 -23.48
CA MET A 300 -1.13 15.45 -22.72
C MET A 300 -2.26 16.48 -22.90
N HIS A 301 -2.81 16.60 -24.13
CA HIS A 301 -3.92 17.49 -24.41
C HIS A 301 -5.22 17.03 -23.73
N SER A 302 -5.48 15.71 -23.77
CA SER A 302 -6.66 15.12 -23.12
C SER A 302 -6.58 15.27 -21.61
N LEU A 303 -5.42 15.00 -21.02
CA LEU A 303 -5.17 15.16 -19.58
C LEU A 303 -5.32 16.63 -19.14
N ALA A 304 -4.80 17.58 -19.91
CA ALA A 304 -4.99 19.01 -19.62
C ALA A 304 -6.47 19.40 -19.66
N ALA A 305 -7.22 18.93 -20.68
CA ALA A 305 -8.63 19.20 -20.81
C ALA A 305 -9.48 18.60 -19.67
N THR A 306 -9.17 17.38 -19.23
CA THR A 306 -9.87 16.74 -18.10
C THR A 306 -9.48 17.32 -16.74
N ASN A 307 -8.22 17.75 -16.56
CA ASN A 307 -7.76 18.34 -15.31
C ASN A 307 -8.33 19.74 -15.05
N GLU A 308 -8.69 20.47 -16.10
CA GLU A 308 -9.11 21.88 -16.00
C GLU A 308 -10.36 22.10 -15.15
N VAL A 309 -11.20 21.09 -14.98
CA VAL A 309 -12.41 21.18 -14.15
C VAL A 309 -12.14 20.98 -12.65
N CYS A 310 -10.92 20.59 -12.27
CA CYS A 310 -10.55 20.33 -10.90
C CYS A 310 -9.85 21.52 -10.26
N THR A 311 -10.20 21.81 -9.02
CA THR A 311 -9.53 22.78 -8.15
C THR A 311 -8.58 22.07 -7.18
N LEU A 312 -8.89 20.83 -6.80
CA LEU A 312 -8.02 19.98 -6.00
C LEU A 312 -6.86 19.42 -6.83
N PRO A 313 -5.68 19.17 -6.21
CA PRO A 313 -4.59 18.48 -6.87
C PRO A 313 -5.03 17.10 -7.39
N VAL A 314 -4.59 16.75 -8.60
CA VAL A 314 -4.81 15.42 -9.19
C VAL A 314 -3.49 14.66 -9.23
N TYR A 315 -3.40 13.61 -8.43
CA TYR A 315 -2.23 12.75 -8.32
C TYR A 315 -2.31 11.62 -9.34
N ARG A 316 -1.27 11.47 -10.15
CA ARG A 316 -1.18 10.46 -11.23
C ARG A 316 0.10 9.64 -11.03
N PRO A 317 0.14 8.70 -10.07
CA PRO A 317 1.38 7.98 -9.76
C PRO A 317 1.89 7.12 -10.91
N CYS A 318 1.00 6.67 -11.82
CA CYS A 318 1.36 5.86 -12.98
C CYS A 318 1.74 6.68 -14.23
N ILE A 319 1.78 8.01 -14.17
CA ILE A 319 1.80 8.90 -15.33
C ILE A 319 2.98 8.66 -16.31
N GLY A 320 4.13 8.27 -15.81
CA GLY A 320 5.35 8.00 -16.58
C GLY A 320 5.71 6.52 -16.71
N MET A 321 4.83 5.63 -16.24
CA MET A 321 5.08 4.19 -16.25
C MET A 321 4.58 3.57 -17.56
N ASP A 322 5.27 2.58 -18.07
CA ASP A 322 4.77 1.75 -19.14
C ASP A 322 3.79 0.67 -18.62
N LYS A 323 3.12 -0.02 -19.55
CA LYS A 323 2.11 -1.02 -19.16
C LYS A 323 2.69 -2.19 -18.41
N GLN A 324 3.92 -2.61 -18.69
CA GLN A 324 4.55 -3.76 -18.03
C GLN A 324 4.95 -3.42 -16.59
N GLU A 325 5.42 -2.21 -16.34
CA GLU A 325 5.72 -1.73 -14.97
C GLU A 325 4.47 -1.71 -14.10
N ILE A 326 3.33 -1.26 -14.66
CA ILE A 326 2.04 -1.23 -13.95
C ILE A 326 1.53 -2.67 -13.70
N VAL A 327 1.61 -3.55 -14.72
CA VAL A 327 1.22 -4.97 -14.60
C VAL A 327 2.01 -5.66 -13.50
N LYS A 328 3.33 -5.46 -13.45
CA LYS A 328 4.19 -6.05 -12.41
C LYS A 328 3.74 -5.64 -11.00
N ILE A 329 3.46 -4.37 -10.77
CA ILE A 329 2.94 -3.93 -9.47
C ILE A 329 1.58 -4.55 -9.19
N SER A 330 0.71 -4.64 -10.18
CA SER A 330 -0.62 -5.24 -10.09
C SER A 330 -0.55 -6.72 -9.69
N GLU A 331 0.44 -7.48 -10.20
CA GLU A 331 0.75 -8.85 -9.81
C GLU A 331 1.25 -8.91 -8.36
N ASP A 332 2.21 -8.05 -8.00
CA ASP A 332 2.79 -7.98 -6.65
C ASP A 332 1.74 -7.70 -5.55
N ILE A 333 0.68 -6.95 -5.89
CA ILE A 333 -0.42 -6.63 -4.96
C ILE A 333 -1.67 -7.50 -5.15
N ASN A 334 -1.57 -8.56 -5.97
CA ASN A 334 -2.64 -9.53 -6.27
C ASN A 334 -3.92 -8.91 -6.87
N THR A 335 -3.84 -7.78 -7.59
CA THR A 335 -5.00 -7.16 -8.25
C THR A 335 -5.13 -7.55 -9.72
N TYR A 336 -4.08 -8.12 -10.32
CA TYR A 336 -4.02 -8.41 -11.75
C TYR A 336 -5.13 -9.36 -12.21
N GLU A 337 -5.25 -10.53 -11.62
CA GLU A 337 -6.23 -11.56 -12.01
C GLU A 337 -7.68 -11.05 -11.94
N THR A 338 -8.00 -10.24 -10.93
CA THR A 338 -9.32 -9.61 -10.83
C THR A 338 -9.48 -8.54 -11.90
N SER A 339 -8.45 -7.75 -12.18
CA SER A 339 -8.49 -6.63 -13.15
C SER A 339 -8.72 -7.09 -14.59
N ILE A 340 -8.25 -8.29 -14.97
CA ILE A 340 -8.41 -8.83 -16.33
C ILE A 340 -9.72 -9.56 -16.57
N LEU A 341 -10.59 -9.70 -15.56
CA LEU A 341 -11.91 -10.30 -15.76
C LEU A 341 -12.70 -9.52 -16.82
N PRO A 342 -13.44 -10.22 -17.73
CA PRO A 342 -14.05 -9.64 -18.92
C PRO A 342 -15.37 -8.88 -18.63
N TYR A 343 -15.32 -7.95 -17.66
CA TYR A 343 -16.44 -7.07 -17.33
C TYR A 343 -16.07 -5.63 -17.66
N GLU A 344 -16.87 -4.98 -18.48
CA GLU A 344 -16.59 -3.66 -19.04
C GLU A 344 -16.91 -2.54 -18.06
N ASP A 345 -16.08 -1.50 -18.09
CA ASP A 345 -16.32 -0.24 -17.38
C ASP A 345 -17.21 0.71 -18.18
N CYS A 346 -17.86 1.68 -17.51
CA CYS A 346 -18.73 2.66 -18.14
C CYS A 346 -18.05 3.46 -19.27
N CYS A 347 -16.76 3.71 -19.19
CA CYS A 347 -16.02 4.47 -20.20
C CYS A 347 -15.85 3.73 -21.54
N THR A 348 -16.08 2.42 -21.60
CA THR A 348 -15.90 1.62 -22.82
C THR A 348 -17.17 1.43 -23.63
N ILE A 349 -18.34 1.78 -23.09
CA ILE A 349 -19.65 1.51 -23.68
C ILE A 349 -19.93 2.37 -24.92
N PHE A 350 -19.60 3.64 -24.85
CA PHE A 350 -19.88 4.64 -25.91
C PHE A 350 -18.58 5.20 -26.49
N VAL A 351 -17.66 4.34 -26.88
CA VAL A 351 -16.40 4.77 -27.46
C VAL A 351 -16.58 5.13 -28.94
N ALA A 352 -16.15 6.33 -29.30
CA ALA A 352 -16.13 6.75 -30.71
C ALA A 352 -15.14 5.90 -31.52
N LYS A 353 -15.46 5.64 -32.81
CA LYS A 353 -14.53 4.96 -33.73
C LYS A 353 -13.20 5.72 -33.87
N HIS A 354 -13.26 7.05 -33.79
CA HIS A 354 -12.12 7.96 -33.92
C HIS A 354 -12.18 9.00 -32.78
N PRO A 355 -11.75 8.65 -31.56
CA PRO A 355 -11.77 9.60 -30.45
C PRO A 355 -10.71 10.70 -30.66
N VAL A 356 -11.06 11.93 -30.24
CA VAL A 356 -10.14 13.06 -30.32
C VAL A 356 -8.94 12.85 -29.41
N THR A 357 -7.72 12.95 -29.98
CA THR A 357 -6.45 12.81 -29.23
C THR A 357 -5.80 14.15 -28.89
N LYS A 358 -6.24 15.22 -29.55
CA LYS A 358 -5.77 16.59 -29.33
C LYS A 358 -6.98 17.53 -29.14
N PRO A 359 -7.77 17.36 -28.06
CA PRO A 359 -8.94 18.19 -27.83
C PRO A 359 -8.52 19.66 -27.65
N ASN A 360 -9.31 20.58 -28.26
CA ASN A 360 -9.21 21.99 -27.98
C ASN A 360 -10.17 22.35 -26.84
N LEU A 361 -9.64 22.80 -25.72
CA LEU A 361 -10.44 23.08 -24.51
C LEU A 361 -11.58 24.07 -24.74
N ALA A 362 -11.37 25.11 -25.56
CA ALA A 362 -12.41 26.08 -25.86
C ALA A 362 -13.57 25.45 -26.66
N VAL A 363 -13.27 24.49 -27.55
CA VAL A 363 -14.26 23.72 -28.30
C VAL A 363 -15.01 22.78 -27.38
N ILE A 364 -14.29 22.00 -26.53
CA ILE A 364 -14.90 21.12 -25.51
C ILE A 364 -15.89 21.91 -24.65
N LYS A 365 -15.45 23.04 -24.07
CA LYS A 365 -16.33 23.91 -23.25
C LYS A 365 -17.54 24.45 -24.00
N ARG A 366 -17.39 24.73 -25.29
CA ARG A 366 -18.54 25.16 -26.14
C ARG A 366 -19.55 24.02 -26.32
N HIS A 367 -19.08 22.79 -26.53
CA HIS A 367 -19.94 21.61 -26.68
C HIS A 367 -20.59 21.20 -25.36
N GLU A 368 -19.91 21.35 -24.22
CA GLU A 368 -20.52 21.17 -22.89
C GLU A 368 -21.73 22.06 -22.65
N LYS A 369 -21.82 23.27 -23.29
CA LYS A 369 -23.01 24.13 -23.20
C LYS A 369 -24.27 23.48 -23.73
N ASN A 370 -24.16 22.48 -24.61
CA ASN A 370 -25.33 21.73 -25.08
C ASN A 370 -26.01 20.94 -23.95
N LEU A 371 -25.38 20.82 -22.80
CA LEU A 371 -25.88 20.11 -21.62
C LEU A 371 -26.43 21.04 -20.54
N GLU A 372 -26.26 22.38 -20.69
CA GLU A 372 -26.60 23.37 -19.65
C GLU A 372 -28.03 23.26 -19.11
N ASP A 373 -28.99 22.80 -19.95
CA ASP A 373 -30.40 22.64 -19.59
C ASP A 373 -30.69 21.43 -18.68
N VAL A 374 -29.79 20.43 -18.60
CA VAL A 374 -30.07 19.18 -17.92
C VAL A 374 -28.97 18.74 -16.92
N ILE A 375 -27.73 19.17 -17.14
CA ILE A 375 -26.59 18.54 -16.49
C ILE A 375 -26.52 18.73 -14.96
N ASP A 376 -26.91 19.92 -14.50
CA ASP A 376 -26.87 20.22 -13.06
C ASP A 376 -27.86 19.33 -12.28
N GLY A 377 -29.10 19.15 -12.81
CA GLY A 377 -30.09 18.25 -12.22
C GLY A 377 -29.67 16.77 -12.27
N LEU A 378 -29.00 16.35 -13.35
CA LEU A 378 -28.48 14.98 -13.47
C LEU A 378 -27.33 14.72 -12.50
N MET A 379 -26.42 15.67 -12.33
CA MET A 379 -25.31 15.57 -11.36
C MET A 379 -25.86 15.56 -9.93
N GLU A 380 -26.82 16.42 -9.60
CA GLU A 380 -27.46 16.44 -8.29
C GLU A 380 -28.15 15.11 -7.99
N THR A 381 -28.89 14.56 -8.95
CA THR A 381 -29.51 13.23 -8.82
C THR A 381 -28.47 12.13 -8.59
N ALA A 382 -27.39 12.10 -9.37
CA ALA A 382 -26.31 11.12 -9.23
C ALA A 382 -25.62 11.20 -7.86
N LEU A 383 -25.39 12.42 -7.34
CA LEU A 383 -24.81 12.65 -6.02
C LEU A 383 -25.76 12.23 -4.88
N ASN A 384 -27.05 12.58 -4.99
CA ASN A 384 -28.04 12.27 -3.95
C ASN A 384 -28.42 10.78 -3.89
N THR A 385 -28.24 10.05 -4.98
CA THR A 385 -28.52 8.60 -5.07
C THR A 385 -27.27 7.74 -4.95
N LYS A 386 -26.10 8.33 -4.59
CA LYS A 386 -24.87 7.58 -4.42
C LYS A 386 -25.02 6.49 -3.35
N GLU A 387 -24.55 5.30 -3.66
CA GLU A 387 -24.38 4.21 -2.70
C GLU A 387 -22.97 4.29 -2.11
N THR A 388 -22.84 4.12 -0.79
CA THR A 388 -21.53 4.07 -0.14
C THR A 388 -21.35 2.71 0.55
N VAL A 389 -20.28 2.02 0.19
CA VAL A 389 -19.92 0.69 0.75
C VAL A 389 -18.58 0.83 1.48
N ILE A 390 -18.52 0.32 2.71
CA ILE A 390 -17.23 0.18 3.42
C ILE A 390 -16.61 -1.15 3.01
N VAL A 391 -15.46 -1.08 2.35
CA VAL A 391 -14.75 -2.27 1.88
C VAL A 391 -13.54 -2.53 2.77
N ARG A 392 -13.47 -3.75 3.34
CA ARG A 392 -12.38 -4.24 4.18
C ARG A 392 -11.87 -5.58 3.67
N CYS A 393 -10.58 -5.82 3.84
CA CYS A 393 -9.93 -7.05 3.37
C CYS A 393 -10.30 -8.31 4.17
N ASP A 394 -10.76 -8.15 5.39
CA ASP A 394 -11.12 -9.21 6.36
C ASP A 394 -12.61 -9.58 6.37
N GLU A 395 -13.44 -8.87 5.60
CA GLU A 395 -14.89 -9.13 5.50
C GLU A 395 -15.24 -9.81 4.18
N THR A 396 -15.99 -10.89 4.25
CA THR A 396 -16.54 -11.60 3.08
C THR A 396 -17.86 -10.99 2.57
N GLY A 397 -18.46 -10.05 3.33
CA GLY A 397 -19.66 -9.30 3.00
C GLY A 397 -19.43 -7.80 2.91
N ASN A 398 -20.27 -7.09 2.16
CA ASN A 398 -20.25 -5.64 2.04
C ASN A 398 -21.21 -5.03 3.07
N THR A 399 -20.73 -4.11 3.90
CA THR A 399 -21.60 -3.33 4.79
C THR A 399 -21.99 -2.04 4.07
N THR A 400 -23.26 -1.96 3.61
CA THR A 400 -23.84 -0.75 3.02
C THR A 400 -24.20 0.22 4.14
N MET A 401 -23.90 1.50 3.97
CA MET A 401 -24.32 2.59 4.88
C MET A 401 -25.58 3.25 4.36
#